data_16b95fe65f2a12481ca9e5ec56abc072
#
_entry.id   16b95fe65f2a12481ca9e5ec56abc072
#
_cell.length_a   1.000
_cell.length_b   1.000
_cell.length_c   1.000
_cell.angle_alpha   90.00
_cell.angle_beta   90.00
_cell.angle_gamma   90.00
#
_symmetry.space_group_name_H-M   'P 1'
#
loop_
_entity.id
_entity.type
_entity.pdbx_description
1 polymer ?
#
loop_
_entity_poly.entity_id
_entity_poly.type
_entity_poly.pdbx_seq_one_letter_code
_entity_poly.pdbx_strand_id
1 'polypeptide(L)'
;MLVIGLLSGTSVDGLDAALIDITHDGEAIQLRVERFLTVPFDDELRARLLALLPPRRGSVAEVCELNVLVGEALASAAAQLVAAAGRALGDVALIASHGQTIYHQVAPGRARSTLQIGCAATIAERTGCTVVSDFRARDIAAGGQGAPLVPFLDALLLSAPHPR
;
A
#
# COMPACT_ATOMS: atom_id res chain seq x y z
N MET A 1 4.83 0.56 -18.61
CA MET A 1 3.68 -0.08 -17.93
C MET A 1 3.25 0.84 -16.81
N LEU A 2 1.99 1.28 -16.82
CA LEU A 2 1.48 2.22 -15.83
C LEU A 2 0.97 1.47 -14.60
N VAL A 3 1.44 1.83 -13.41
CA VAL A 3 1.14 1.16 -12.13
C VAL A 3 0.74 2.21 -11.09
N ILE A 4 -0.22 1.88 -10.25
CA ILE A 4 -0.55 2.68 -9.06
C ILE A 4 0.02 2.00 -7.81
N GLY A 5 0.77 2.74 -7.00
CA GLY A 5 1.14 2.36 -5.63
C GLY A 5 0.21 3.05 -4.62
N LEU A 6 -0.34 2.28 -3.68
CA LEU A 6 -1.21 2.77 -2.62
C LEU A 6 -0.65 2.39 -1.24
N LEU A 7 -0.57 3.34 -0.34
CA LEU A 7 -0.07 3.14 1.02
C LEU A 7 -0.79 4.06 2.01
N SER A 8 -1.01 3.56 3.23
CA SER A 8 -1.27 4.41 4.40
C SER A 8 -0.21 4.15 5.47
N GLY A 9 0.39 5.23 5.95
CA GLY A 9 1.40 5.19 7.01
C GLY A 9 0.81 4.95 8.39
N THR A 10 1.66 4.66 9.38
CA THR A 10 1.23 4.43 10.78
C THR A 10 0.75 5.70 11.49
N SER A 11 1.00 6.88 10.93
CA SER A 11 0.46 8.17 11.38
C SER A 11 -1.04 8.30 11.15
N VAL A 12 -1.60 7.51 10.22
CA VAL A 12 -3.03 7.54 9.86
C VAL A 12 -3.50 8.96 9.53
N ASP A 13 -2.67 9.72 8.83
CA ASP A 13 -2.97 11.09 8.40
C ASP A 13 -3.57 11.13 6.98
N GLY A 14 -3.30 10.11 6.17
CA GLY A 14 -3.84 10.02 4.82
C GLY A 14 -3.40 8.78 4.07
N LEU A 15 -3.84 8.75 2.83
CA LEU A 15 -3.53 7.72 1.83
C LEU A 15 -2.58 8.31 0.80
N ASP A 16 -1.39 7.76 0.69
CA ASP A 16 -0.46 8.10 -0.37
C ASP A 16 -0.76 7.25 -1.61
N ALA A 17 -0.86 7.92 -2.75
CA ALA A 17 -1.10 7.33 -4.04
C ALA A 17 -0.09 7.86 -5.06
N ALA A 18 0.63 6.96 -5.71
CA ALA A 18 1.63 7.28 -6.74
C ALA A 18 1.29 6.59 -8.06
N LEU A 19 1.25 7.36 -9.14
CA LEU A 19 1.16 6.85 -10.51
C LEU A 19 2.56 6.78 -11.10
N ILE A 20 2.99 5.58 -11.47
CA ILE A 20 4.36 5.29 -11.86
C ILE A 20 4.36 4.60 -13.23
N ASP A 21 5.10 5.17 -14.16
CA ASP A 21 5.43 4.47 -15.41
C ASP A 21 6.70 3.66 -15.20
N ILE A 22 6.58 2.35 -15.42
CA ILE A 22 7.67 1.37 -15.31
C ILE A 22 8.02 0.90 -16.71
N THR A 23 9.25 1.14 -17.12
CA THR A 23 9.81 0.62 -18.38
C THR A 23 10.96 -0.32 -18.09
N HIS A 24 11.13 -1.31 -18.97
CA HIS A 24 12.19 -2.31 -18.87
C HIS A 24 12.79 -2.51 -20.27
N ASP A 25 14.07 -2.31 -20.42
CA ASP A 25 14.79 -2.41 -21.70
C ASP A 25 15.65 -3.68 -21.84
N GLY A 26 15.41 -4.68 -20.96
CA GLY A 26 16.13 -5.96 -20.91
C GLY A 26 17.26 -5.99 -19.87
N GLU A 27 17.85 -4.87 -19.51
CA GLU A 27 18.95 -4.79 -18.54
C GLU A 27 18.63 -3.90 -17.33
N ALA A 28 17.83 -2.86 -17.52
CA ALA A 28 17.52 -1.89 -16.48
C ALA A 28 16.02 -1.65 -16.34
N ILE A 29 15.57 -1.48 -15.09
CA ILE A 29 14.23 -1.01 -14.78
C ILE A 29 14.30 0.51 -14.60
N GLN A 30 13.49 1.24 -15.34
CA GLN A 30 13.34 2.68 -15.20
C GLN A 30 11.98 2.98 -14.57
N LEU A 31 11.97 3.83 -13.55
CA LEU A 31 10.77 4.26 -12.84
C LEU A 31 10.59 5.77 -13.04
N ARG A 32 9.43 6.18 -13.51
CA ARG A 32 9.07 7.59 -13.64
C ARG A 32 7.76 7.84 -12.90
N VAL A 33 7.81 8.64 -11.84
CA VAL A 33 6.60 9.09 -11.14
C VAL A 33 5.90 10.14 -12.02
N GLU A 34 4.70 9.80 -12.52
CA GLU A 34 3.87 10.73 -13.30
C GLU A 34 3.06 11.66 -12.41
N ARG A 35 2.54 11.12 -11.31
CA ARG A 35 1.73 11.88 -10.35
C ARG A 35 1.85 11.28 -8.96
N PHE A 36 1.73 12.12 -7.94
CA PHE A 36 1.64 11.73 -6.54
C PHE A 36 0.55 12.57 -5.87
N LEU A 37 -0.25 11.94 -5.02
CA LEU A 37 -1.26 12.60 -4.18
C LEU A 37 -1.21 11.99 -2.79
N THR A 38 -1.45 12.83 -1.79
CA THR A 38 -1.87 12.39 -0.45
C THR A 38 -3.33 12.80 -0.25
N VAL A 39 -4.20 11.82 -0.04
CA VAL A 39 -5.63 12.01 0.20
C VAL A 39 -5.88 11.82 1.69
N PRO A 40 -6.31 12.84 2.44
CA PRO A 40 -6.57 12.68 3.87
C PRO A 40 -7.73 11.70 4.10
N PHE A 41 -7.67 10.94 5.20
CA PHE A 41 -8.85 10.24 5.70
C PHE A 41 -9.90 11.26 6.16
N ASP A 42 -11.18 10.90 6.04
CA ASP A 42 -12.20 11.61 6.80
C ASP A 42 -12.01 11.43 8.32
N ASP A 43 -12.50 12.38 9.11
CA ASP A 43 -12.23 12.40 10.54
C ASP A 43 -12.81 11.19 11.27
N GLU A 44 -13.96 10.67 10.83
CA GLU A 44 -14.60 9.51 11.46
C GLU A 44 -13.79 8.23 11.19
N LEU A 45 -13.46 7.95 9.93
CA LEU A 45 -12.66 6.80 9.56
C LEU A 45 -11.28 6.85 10.23
N ARG A 46 -10.66 8.03 10.26
CA ARG A 46 -9.39 8.24 10.94
C ARG A 46 -9.47 7.93 12.43
N ALA A 47 -10.49 8.44 13.13
CA ALA A 47 -10.67 8.18 14.56
C ALA A 47 -10.88 6.69 14.86
N ARG A 48 -11.64 5.99 14.04
CA ARG A 48 -11.87 4.54 14.14
C ARG A 48 -10.59 3.76 13.92
N LEU A 49 -9.78 4.11 12.91
CA LEU A 49 -8.48 3.49 12.66
C LEU A 49 -7.52 3.68 13.84
N LEU A 50 -7.41 4.89 14.38
CA LEU A 50 -6.59 5.18 15.54
C LEU A 50 -7.04 4.39 16.79
N ALA A 51 -8.33 4.08 16.91
CA ALA A 51 -8.86 3.26 18.00
C ALA A 51 -8.45 1.77 17.91
N LEU A 52 -8.05 1.28 16.73
CA LEU A 52 -7.53 -0.08 16.54
C LEU A 52 -6.05 -0.22 16.88
N LEU A 53 -5.28 0.86 16.80
CA LEU A 53 -3.82 0.80 16.94
C LEU A 53 -3.40 0.55 18.40
N PRO A 54 -2.34 -0.22 18.65
CA PRO A 54 -1.78 -0.40 19.98
C PRO A 54 -1.48 0.94 20.69
N PRO A 55 -1.68 1.01 22.01
CA PRO A 55 -2.03 -0.06 22.95
C PRO A 55 -3.53 -0.38 23.07
N ARG A 56 -4.38 0.24 22.26
CA ARG A 56 -5.82 0.00 22.23
C ARG A 56 -6.14 -1.40 21.70
N ARG A 57 -7.37 -1.86 21.91
CA ARG A 57 -7.83 -3.18 21.46
C ARG A 57 -9.13 -3.00 20.70
N GLY A 58 -9.10 -3.29 19.40
CA GLY A 58 -10.28 -3.37 18.56
C GLY A 58 -10.95 -4.75 18.60
N SER A 59 -12.20 -4.82 18.18
CA SER A 59 -12.91 -6.08 17.96
C SER A 59 -12.62 -6.62 16.55
N VAL A 60 -12.81 -7.93 16.36
CA VAL A 60 -12.73 -8.55 15.03
C VAL A 60 -13.77 -7.95 14.07
N ALA A 61 -14.96 -7.61 14.59
CA ALA A 61 -16.01 -6.96 13.80
C ALA A 61 -15.57 -5.59 13.28
N GLU A 62 -14.93 -4.79 14.12
CA GLU A 62 -14.40 -3.48 13.73
C GLU A 62 -13.29 -3.59 12.71
N VAL A 63 -12.36 -4.55 12.86
CA VAL A 63 -11.32 -4.82 11.87
C VAL A 63 -11.92 -5.23 10.53
N CYS A 64 -12.95 -6.08 10.55
CA CYS A 64 -13.62 -6.56 9.35
C CYS A 64 -14.29 -5.42 8.58
N GLU A 65 -15.03 -4.56 9.26
CA GLU A 65 -15.69 -3.40 8.65
C GLU A 65 -14.67 -2.39 8.12
N LEU A 66 -13.68 -2.02 8.94
CA LEU A 66 -12.65 -1.07 8.54
C LEU A 66 -11.78 -1.58 7.38
N ASN A 67 -11.60 -2.88 7.25
CA ASN A 67 -10.92 -3.46 6.08
C ASN A 67 -11.63 -3.09 4.76
N VAL A 68 -12.96 -3.11 4.75
CA VAL A 68 -13.75 -2.70 3.58
C VAL A 68 -13.69 -1.18 3.40
N LEU A 69 -13.92 -0.40 4.46
CA LEU A 69 -13.93 1.07 4.38
C LEU A 69 -12.59 1.65 3.92
N VAL A 70 -11.48 1.10 4.40
CA VAL A 70 -10.14 1.48 3.91
C VAL A 70 -9.95 1.06 2.45
N GLY A 71 -10.49 -0.09 2.04
CA GLY A 71 -10.50 -0.50 0.64
C GLY A 71 -11.23 0.48 -0.27
N GLU A 72 -12.41 0.97 0.16
CA GLU A 72 -13.17 2.00 -0.57
C GLU A 72 -12.39 3.32 -0.67
N ALA A 73 -11.77 3.75 0.42
CA ALA A 73 -10.95 4.97 0.45
C ALA A 73 -9.74 4.86 -0.47
N LEU A 74 -9.04 3.70 -0.49
CA LEU A 74 -7.91 3.44 -1.39
C LEU A 74 -8.34 3.42 -2.86
N ALA A 75 -9.50 2.82 -3.18
CA ALA A 75 -10.04 2.83 -4.53
C ALA A 75 -10.39 4.26 -4.98
N SER A 76 -10.98 5.06 -4.10
CA SER A 76 -11.26 6.48 -4.35
C SER A 76 -9.98 7.27 -4.59
N ALA A 77 -8.93 7.05 -3.79
CA ALA A 77 -7.63 7.69 -3.98
C ALA A 77 -7.00 7.34 -5.34
N ALA A 78 -7.09 6.07 -5.76
CA ALA A 78 -6.63 5.64 -7.08
C ALA A 78 -7.37 6.36 -8.22
N ALA A 79 -8.70 6.47 -8.13
CA ALA A 79 -9.50 7.19 -9.13
C ALA A 79 -9.15 8.69 -9.19
N GLN A 80 -8.97 9.34 -8.03
CA GLN A 80 -8.55 10.73 -7.95
C GLN A 80 -7.16 10.95 -8.57
N LEU A 81 -6.23 10.02 -8.31
CA LEU A 81 -4.86 10.07 -8.82
C LEU A 81 -4.82 10.05 -10.35
N VAL A 82 -5.52 9.09 -10.99
CA VAL A 82 -5.52 8.97 -12.46
C VAL A 82 -6.23 10.15 -13.10
N ALA A 83 -7.33 10.64 -12.51
CA ALA A 83 -8.02 11.85 -12.98
C ALA A 83 -7.10 13.08 -12.92
N ALA A 84 -6.35 13.25 -11.81
CA ALA A 84 -5.39 14.35 -11.64
C ALA A 84 -4.18 14.25 -12.59
N ALA A 85 -3.90 13.04 -13.13
CA ALA A 85 -2.87 12.81 -14.14
C ALA A 85 -3.40 12.92 -15.59
N GLY A 86 -4.69 13.19 -15.79
CA GLY A 86 -5.32 13.19 -17.11
C GLY A 86 -5.37 11.77 -17.74
N ARG A 87 -5.44 10.73 -16.92
CA ARG A 87 -5.49 9.33 -17.30
C ARG A 87 -6.84 8.71 -16.91
N ALA A 88 -7.06 7.48 -17.37
CA ALA A 88 -8.19 6.64 -16.96
C ALA A 88 -7.70 5.39 -16.21
N LEU A 89 -8.57 4.80 -15.37
CA LEU A 89 -8.26 3.53 -14.70
C LEU A 89 -7.95 2.40 -15.70
N GLY A 90 -8.57 2.43 -16.89
CA GLY A 90 -8.30 1.46 -17.95
C GLY A 90 -6.88 1.53 -18.55
N ASP A 91 -6.13 2.62 -18.30
CA ASP A 91 -4.73 2.75 -18.71
C ASP A 91 -3.78 2.05 -17.73
N VAL A 92 -4.26 1.71 -16.53
CA VAL A 92 -3.48 1.15 -15.42
C VAL A 92 -3.37 -0.36 -15.55
N ALA A 93 -2.15 -0.87 -15.60
CA ALA A 93 -1.90 -2.31 -15.72
C ALA A 93 -2.19 -3.05 -14.40
N LEU A 94 -1.85 -2.45 -13.27
CA LEU A 94 -2.13 -2.99 -11.93
C LEU A 94 -2.06 -1.91 -10.85
N ILE A 95 -2.68 -2.22 -9.70
CA ILE A 95 -2.58 -1.47 -8.46
C ILE A 95 -1.79 -2.31 -7.44
N ALA A 96 -0.73 -1.75 -6.88
CA ALA A 96 0.03 -2.33 -5.77
C ALA A 96 -0.43 -1.67 -4.46
N SER A 97 -1.15 -2.39 -3.61
CA SER A 97 -1.72 -1.85 -2.38
C SER A 97 -1.04 -2.43 -1.14
N HIS A 98 -0.40 -1.56 -0.36
CA HIS A 98 0.13 -1.92 0.96
C HIS A 98 -0.99 -1.97 2.02
N GLY A 99 -2.05 -1.14 1.86
CA GLY A 99 -3.06 -0.96 2.88
C GLY A 99 -2.59 -0.16 4.09
N GLN A 100 -3.33 -0.25 5.20
CA GLN A 100 -3.05 0.35 6.50
C GLN A 100 -2.59 -0.72 7.49
N THR A 101 -1.39 -0.58 8.04
CA THR A 101 -0.89 -1.49 9.08
C THR A 101 -1.65 -1.29 10.39
N ILE A 102 -2.27 -2.34 10.89
CA ILE A 102 -2.97 -2.38 12.19
C ILE A 102 -2.08 -3.05 13.24
N TYR A 103 -1.38 -4.11 12.87
CA TYR A 103 -0.55 -4.85 13.81
C TYR A 103 0.67 -5.45 13.11
N HIS A 104 1.80 -5.49 13.83
CA HIS A 104 3.02 -6.13 13.37
C HIS A 104 3.76 -6.75 14.54
N GLN A 105 4.04 -8.07 14.47
CA GLN A 105 4.63 -8.85 15.56
C GLN A 105 5.80 -9.68 15.06
N VAL A 106 6.99 -9.38 15.57
CA VAL A 106 8.23 -10.10 15.25
C VAL A 106 9.05 -10.44 16.50
N ALA A 107 8.50 -10.22 17.70
CA ALA A 107 9.20 -10.49 18.95
C ALA A 107 9.54 -11.99 19.10
N PRO A 108 10.70 -12.33 19.66
CA PRO A 108 11.09 -13.72 19.94
C PRO A 108 10.05 -14.47 20.80
N GLY A 109 9.90 -15.76 20.55
CA GLY A 109 8.99 -16.63 21.30
C GLY A 109 7.50 -16.52 20.92
N ARG A 110 7.18 -15.73 19.90
CA ARG A 110 5.82 -15.63 19.33
C ARG A 110 5.85 -15.87 17.83
N ALA A 111 4.73 -16.31 17.26
CA ALA A 111 4.60 -16.40 15.82
C ALA A 111 4.75 -15.00 15.18
N ARG A 112 5.63 -14.89 14.20
CA ARG A 112 5.71 -13.68 13.38
C ARG A 112 4.39 -13.50 12.65
N SER A 113 3.82 -12.32 12.74
CA SER A 113 2.52 -12.02 12.13
C SER A 113 2.41 -10.54 11.82
N THR A 114 1.64 -10.23 10.80
CA THR A 114 1.37 -8.85 10.39
C THR A 114 -0.04 -8.75 9.86
N LEU A 115 -0.68 -7.62 10.07
CA LEU A 115 -2.01 -7.33 9.56
C LEU A 115 -2.03 -5.93 8.95
N GLN A 116 -2.24 -5.89 7.66
CA GLN A 116 -2.60 -4.70 6.92
C GLN A 116 -4.05 -4.85 6.47
N ILE A 117 -4.85 -3.80 6.63
CA ILE A 117 -6.23 -3.72 6.16
C ILE A 117 -6.35 -2.77 4.96
N GLY A 118 -7.41 -2.93 4.20
CA GLY A 118 -7.65 -2.27 2.92
C GLY A 118 -7.93 -3.34 1.87
N CYS A 119 -9.16 -3.86 1.88
CA CYS A 119 -9.61 -5.02 1.12
C CYS A 119 -9.25 -4.92 -0.36
N ALA A 120 -8.33 -5.75 -0.83
CA ALA A 120 -7.88 -5.78 -2.22
C ALA A 120 -9.02 -6.13 -3.19
N ALA A 121 -9.97 -7.00 -2.78
CA ALA A 121 -11.14 -7.32 -3.58
C ALA A 121 -12.06 -6.10 -3.76
N THR A 122 -12.22 -5.28 -2.71
CA THR A 122 -12.97 -4.01 -2.81
C THR A 122 -12.28 -3.05 -3.78
N ILE A 123 -10.97 -2.89 -3.68
CA ILE A 123 -10.21 -2.03 -4.60
C ILE A 123 -10.36 -2.54 -6.05
N ALA A 124 -10.20 -3.84 -6.29
CA ALA A 124 -10.32 -4.43 -7.63
C ALA A 124 -11.72 -4.22 -8.22
N GLU A 125 -12.77 -4.45 -7.44
CA GLU A 125 -14.16 -4.28 -7.87
C GLU A 125 -14.49 -2.82 -8.22
N ARG A 126 -14.01 -1.85 -7.40
CA ARG A 126 -14.27 -0.42 -7.62
C ARG A 126 -13.47 0.17 -8.77
N THR A 127 -12.28 -0.37 -9.05
CA THR A 127 -11.37 0.19 -10.05
C THR A 127 -11.38 -0.58 -11.38
N GLY A 128 -11.79 -1.84 -11.38
CA GLY A 128 -11.65 -2.75 -12.52
C GLY A 128 -10.20 -3.17 -12.79
N CYS A 129 -9.26 -2.83 -11.91
CA CYS A 129 -7.84 -3.12 -12.07
C CYS A 129 -7.42 -4.41 -11.35
N THR A 130 -6.40 -5.08 -11.86
CA THR A 130 -5.69 -6.12 -11.10
C THR A 130 -5.05 -5.50 -9.85
N VAL A 131 -5.23 -6.12 -8.67
CA VAL A 131 -4.66 -5.64 -7.41
C VAL A 131 -3.65 -6.65 -6.87
N VAL A 132 -2.46 -6.17 -6.50
CA VAL A 132 -1.43 -6.92 -5.78
C VAL A 132 -1.33 -6.35 -4.37
N SER A 133 -1.40 -7.22 -3.35
CA SER A 133 -1.42 -6.83 -1.94
C SER A 133 -0.64 -7.82 -1.05
N ASP A 134 -0.69 -7.63 0.26
CA ASP A 134 -0.14 -8.55 1.26
C ASP A 134 1.38 -8.76 1.20
N PHE A 135 2.14 -7.76 0.77
CA PHE A 135 3.60 -7.82 0.63
C PHE A 135 4.30 -8.27 1.92
N ARG A 136 3.89 -7.72 3.08
CA ARG A 136 4.47 -8.05 4.38
C ARG A 136 4.11 -9.47 4.83
N ALA A 137 2.86 -9.88 4.62
CA ALA A 137 2.41 -11.22 4.93
C ALA A 137 3.15 -12.26 4.06
N ARG A 138 3.39 -11.95 2.79
CA ARG A 138 4.15 -12.81 1.88
C ARG A 138 5.62 -12.95 2.29
N ASP A 139 6.27 -11.87 2.73
CA ASP A 139 7.64 -11.90 3.24
C ASP A 139 7.76 -12.73 4.53
N ILE A 140 6.82 -12.57 5.47
CA ILE A 140 6.76 -13.39 6.69
C ILE A 140 6.57 -14.87 6.35
N ALA A 141 5.69 -15.19 5.41
CA ALA A 141 5.47 -16.58 4.97
C ALA A 141 6.71 -17.19 4.31
N ALA A 142 7.57 -16.37 3.71
CA ALA A 142 8.86 -16.78 3.16
C ALA A 142 9.98 -16.88 4.22
N GLY A 143 9.68 -16.63 5.51
CA GLY A 143 10.63 -16.69 6.61
C GLY A 143 11.23 -15.33 7.01
N GLY A 144 10.85 -14.25 6.34
CA GLY A 144 11.27 -12.89 6.65
C GLY A 144 10.60 -12.30 7.89
N GLN A 145 10.75 -11.00 8.06
CA GLN A 145 10.18 -10.23 9.18
C GLN A 145 9.02 -9.30 8.75
N GLY A 146 8.70 -9.24 7.44
CA GLY A 146 7.68 -8.35 6.88
C GLY A 146 8.10 -6.86 6.83
N ALA A 147 9.29 -6.54 7.30
CA ALA A 147 9.87 -5.20 7.29
C ALA A 147 11.39 -5.26 7.51
N PRO A 148 12.17 -4.31 6.96
CA PRO A 148 11.78 -3.33 5.94
C PRO A 148 11.63 -3.97 4.55
N LEU A 149 10.78 -3.41 3.67
CA LEU A 149 10.61 -3.87 2.27
C LEU A 149 11.30 -2.93 1.26
N VAL A 150 11.54 -1.67 1.65
CA VAL A 150 12.12 -0.62 0.80
C VAL A 150 13.58 -0.89 0.41
N PRO A 151 14.46 -1.51 1.22
CA PRO A 151 15.89 -1.67 0.91
C PRO A 151 16.16 -2.37 -0.42
N PHE A 152 15.28 -3.24 -0.89
CA PHE A 152 15.42 -3.87 -2.20
C PHE A 152 15.34 -2.82 -3.32
N LEU A 153 14.37 -1.91 -3.25
CA LEU A 153 14.22 -0.83 -4.21
C LEU A 153 15.38 0.18 -4.10
N ASP A 154 15.78 0.51 -2.87
CA ASP A 154 16.93 1.38 -2.63
C ASP A 154 18.21 0.81 -3.26
N ALA A 155 18.43 -0.48 -3.12
CA ALA A 155 19.56 -1.16 -3.75
C ALA A 155 19.51 -1.07 -5.28
N LEU A 156 18.33 -1.24 -5.89
CA LEU A 156 18.16 -1.12 -7.33
C LEU A 156 18.40 0.30 -7.86
N LEU A 157 17.90 1.31 -7.14
CA LEU A 157 17.91 2.70 -7.62
C LEU A 157 19.16 3.48 -7.22
N LEU A 158 19.75 3.16 -6.06
CA LEU A 158 20.81 3.96 -5.45
C LEU A 158 22.18 3.30 -5.49
N SER A 159 22.28 2.00 -5.86
CA SER A 159 23.57 1.33 -6.03
C SER A 159 24.35 1.93 -7.17
N ALA A 160 25.63 2.22 -6.92
CA ALA A 160 26.59 2.65 -7.91
C ALA A 160 27.89 1.83 -7.77
N PRO A 161 28.61 1.52 -8.86
CA PRO A 161 29.84 0.77 -8.80
C PRO A 161 30.98 1.50 -8.06
N HIS A 162 30.82 2.82 -7.83
CA HIS A 162 31.76 3.64 -7.07
C HIS A 162 31.03 4.55 -6.08
N PRO A 163 31.63 4.85 -4.90
CA PRO A 163 31.08 5.85 -3.98
C PRO A 163 30.92 7.21 -4.69
N ARG A 164 29.80 7.88 -4.46
CA ARG A 164 29.56 9.23 -4.94
C ARG A 164 30.06 10.24 -3.94
#